data_983e49b5c9d00b7c70665ef94afed64f
#
_entry.id   983e49b5c9d00b7c70665ef94afed64f
#
_cell.length_a   1.000
_cell.length_b   1.000
_cell.length_c   1.000
_cell.angle_alpha   90.00
_cell.angle_beta   90.00
_cell.angle_gamma   90.00
#
_symmetry.space_group_name_H-M   'P 1'
#
loop_
_entity.id
_entity.type
_entity.pdbx_description
1 polymer ?
#
loop_
_entity_poly.entity_id
_entity_poly.type
_entity_poly.pdbx_seq_one_letter_code
_entity_poly.pdbx_strand_id
1 'polypeptide(L)'
;MHSYAQGYLPTLQSFQPELLQRLELLVNIDSGSGQVEGINQIVTCLEQWLSDTGFAVSLHPTDHFGSNLVARRQGRGHLRLLLVGHVDTVYPQGAVATRPYQLQGGIASGPGVIDMKSGVLMGIYALKALVEANFEEYGELVVVFNTDEEVGSPGSAALLHEIARQIDVGLILEPSRSVEIITKSRKGVDKYVMEIRGVPAHSGADPNRGRSAVIELAHKMIAVHNLNSVFPGVTFNVTRISSNEQLNVVPDYARCHISVRAYNEHGLNLAAAALEQLAAGCSVPDTHTRLARTRGRKPYEATPQIMRLVEIVQAEGIGLGLNIIAESKGGVSDGNLLVEAGVPILDSLGPVGGFMHDLQREFLRVDSLPVRGALLAGLIHRLCLSESTG
;
A
#
# COMPACT_ATOMS: atom_id res chain seq x y z
N MET A 1 8.93 -22.98 -22.31
CA MET A 1 7.65 -22.28 -22.51
C MET A 1 7.98 -20.91 -23.07
N HIS A 2 7.34 -20.44 -24.14
CA HIS A 2 7.64 -19.11 -24.71
C HIS A 2 7.20 -18.02 -23.71
N SER A 3 8.04 -17.01 -23.47
CA SER A 3 7.70 -15.88 -22.58
C SER A 3 7.21 -14.71 -23.41
N TYR A 4 6.03 -14.19 -23.08
CA TYR A 4 5.49 -12.98 -23.71
C TYR A 4 6.23 -11.72 -23.25
N ALA A 5 6.70 -11.70 -21.99
CA ALA A 5 7.44 -10.58 -21.41
C ALA A 5 8.69 -10.25 -22.25
N GLN A 6 9.42 -11.27 -22.75
CA GLN A 6 10.58 -11.05 -23.62
C GLN A 6 10.21 -10.31 -24.92
N GLY A 7 9.02 -10.57 -25.46
CA GLY A 7 8.53 -9.89 -26.66
C GLY A 7 8.21 -8.40 -26.45
N TYR A 8 7.77 -8.02 -25.26
CA TYR A 8 7.45 -6.62 -24.93
C TYR A 8 8.67 -5.77 -24.54
N LEU A 9 9.78 -6.38 -24.13
CA LEU A 9 10.95 -5.65 -23.61
C LEU A 9 11.51 -4.60 -24.59
N PRO A 10 11.70 -4.87 -25.90
CA PRO A 10 12.20 -3.86 -26.83
C PRO A 10 11.28 -2.63 -26.96
N THR A 11 9.97 -2.85 -26.97
CA THR A 11 8.97 -1.78 -27.01
C THR A 11 9.04 -0.92 -25.76
N LEU A 12 9.12 -1.55 -24.59
CA LEU A 12 9.23 -0.83 -23.30
C LEU A 12 10.55 -0.05 -23.20
N GLN A 13 11.65 -0.59 -23.74
CA GLN A 13 12.92 0.13 -23.85
C GLN A 13 12.81 1.36 -24.76
N SER A 14 12.09 1.26 -25.87
CA SER A 14 11.90 2.40 -26.79
C SER A 14 11.06 3.52 -26.18
N PHE A 15 10.15 3.20 -25.25
CA PHE A 15 9.34 4.19 -24.52
C PHE A 15 10.09 4.91 -23.40
N GLN A 16 11.21 4.39 -22.93
CA GLN A 16 11.89 4.90 -21.75
C GLN A 16 12.21 6.40 -21.79
N PRO A 17 12.66 7.01 -22.90
CA PRO A 17 12.90 8.46 -22.94
C PRO A 17 11.64 9.28 -22.69
N GLU A 18 10.52 8.93 -23.30
CA GLU A 18 9.22 9.60 -23.10
C GLU A 18 8.72 9.40 -21.66
N LEU A 19 8.82 8.16 -21.15
CA LEU A 19 8.45 7.85 -19.77
C LEU A 19 9.20 8.71 -18.76
N LEU A 20 10.52 8.88 -18.93
CA LEU A 20 11.34 9.70 -18.05
C LEU A 20 10.98 11.19 -18.08
N GLN A 21 10.65 11.73 -19.25
CA GLN A 21 10.17 13.12 -19.38
C GLN A 21 8.82 13.31 -18.64
N ARG A 22 7.90 12.35 -18.77
CA ARG A 22 6.63 12.37 -18.05
C ARG A 22 6.82 12.18 -16.54
N LEU A 23 7.78 11.34 -16.14
CA LEU A 23 8.11 11.15 -14.72
C LEU A 23 8.67 12.43 -14.10
N GLU A 24 9.57 13.14 -14.79
CA GLU A 24 10.08 14.43 -14.36
C GLU A 24 8.95 15.43 -14.11
N LEU A 25 7.97 15.49 -15.03
CA LEU A 25 6.80 16.35 -14.88
C LEU A 25 6.01 15.99 -13.63
N LEU A 26 5.69 14.71 -13.41
CA LEU A 26 4.90 14.30 -12.24
C LEU A 26 5.66 14.48 -10.92
N VAL A 27 6.95 14.18 -10.89
CA VAL A 27 7.76 14.29 -9.67
C VAL A 27 7.92 15.75 -9.24
N ASN A 28 7.95 16.69 -10.20
CA ASN A 28 8.02 18.11 -9.94
C ASN A 28 6.68 18.77 -9.58
N ILE A 29 5.66 17.97 -9.27
CA ILE A 29 4.37 18.43 -8.71
C ILE A 29 4.26 17.91 -7.27
N ASP A 30 4.09 18.80 -6.29
CA ASP A 30 3.78 18.42 -4.91
C ASP A 30 2.41 17.73 -4.86
N SER A 31 2.36 16.51 -4.33
CA SER A 31 1.15 15.69 -4.28
C SER A 31 1.00 14.94 -2.94
N GLY A 32 1.37 15.56 -1.83
CA GLY A 32 1.09 14.97 -0.52
C GLY A 32 -0.41 14.73 -0.32
N SER A 33 -0.79 13.68 0.43
CA SER A 33 -2.21 13.35 0.68
C SER A 33 -2.97 14.60 1.19
N GLY A 34 -4.03 14.97 0.46
CA GLY A 34 -4.81 16.19 0.73
C GLY A 34 -4.31 17.47 0.04
N GLN A 35 -3.22 17.45 -0.70
CA GLN A 35 -2.78 18.56 -1.57
C GLN A 35 -3.56 18.50 -2.90
N VAL A 36 -4.84 18.82 -2.83
CA VAL A 36 -5.83 18.58 -3.89
C VAL A 36 -5.41 19.19 -5.23
N GLU A 37 -4.81 20.39 -5.23
CA GLU A 37 -4.41 21.07 -6.46
C GLU A 37 -3.34 20.28 -7.23
N GLY A 38 -2.24 19.92 -6.56
CA GLY A 38 -1.15 19.15 -7.20
C GLY A 38 -1.58 17.73 -7.58
N ILE A 39 -2.37 17.08 -6.74
CA ILE A 39 -2.96 15.77 -7.06
C ILE A 39 -3.81 15.86 -8.34
N ASN A 40 -4.72 16.84 -8.46
CA ASN A 40 -5.56 16.99 -9.65
C ASN A 40 -4.76 17.38 -10.90
N GLN A 41 -3.64 18.11 -10.77
CA GLN A 41 -2.73 18.34 -11.89
C GLN A 41 -2.13 17.03 -12.41
N ILE A 42 -1.67 16.15 -11.51
CA ILE A 42 -1.18 14.80 -11.87
C ILE A 42 -2.30 14.01 -12.54
N VAL A 43 -3.48 13.94 -11.93
CA VAL A 43 -4.64 13.21 -12.45
C VAL A 43 -5.01 13.67 -13.85
N THR A 44 -4.99 14.98 -14.14
CA THR A 44 -5.23 15.53 -15.49
C THR A 44 -4.21 15.02 -16.52
N CYS A 45 -2.93 14.93 -16.15
CA CYS A 45 -1.91 14.36 -17.04
C CYS A 45 -2.20 12.87 -17.32
N LEU A 46 -2.53 12.10 -16.27
CA LEU A 46 -2.81 10.67 -16.39
C LEU A 46 -4.08 10.39 -17.20
N GLU A 47 -5.13 11.20 -17.02
CA GLU A 47 -6.36 11.16 -17.83
C GLU A 47 -6.05 11.30 -19.32
N GLN A 48 -5.27 12.32 -19.69
CA GLN A 48 -4.88 12.52 -21.08
C GLN A 48 -4.08 11.33 -21.63
N TRP A 49 -3.07 10.84 -20.90
CA TRP A 49 -2.21 9.77 -21.40
C TRP A 49 -2.93 8.41 -21.51
N LEU A 50 -3.87 8.12 -20.62
CA LEU A 50 -4.71 6.93 -20.73
C LEU A 50 -5.72 7.06 -21.88
N SER A 51 -6.32 8.24 -22.08
CA SER A 51 -7.20 8.53 -23.20
C SER A 51 -6.48 8.37 -24.53
N ASP A 52 -5.25 8.88 -24.65
CA ASP A 52 -4.40 8.73 -25.83
C ASP A 52 -4.06 7.24 -26.13
N THR A 53 -4.09 6.39 -25.08
CA THR A 53 -3.88 4.95 -25.21
C THR A 53 -5.19 4.19 -25.48
N GLY A 54 -6.31 4.90 -25.65
CA GLY A 54 -7.62 4.35 -26.00
C GLY A 54 -8.42 3.80 -24.84
N PHE A 55 -8.16 4.29 -23.63
CA PHE A 55 -8.99 4.01 -22.45
C PHE A 55 -10.09 5.06 -22.31
N ALA A 56 -11.29 4.63 -21.93
CA ALA A 56 -12.34 5.52 -21.47
C ALA A 56 -12.06 5.89 -19.99
N VAL A 57 -11.86 7.18 -19.73
CA VAL A 57 -11.48 7.67 -18.39
C VAL A 57 -12.66 8.34 -17.71
N SER A 58 -12.81 8.13 -16.42
CA SER A 58 -13.75 8.82 -15.54
C SER A 58 -13.07 9.28 -14.25
N LEU A 59 -13.42 10.45 -13.78
CA LEU A 59 -12.90 11.02 -12.54
C LEU A 59 -13.96 10.92 -11.44
N HIS A 60 -13.52 10.52 -10.24
CA HIS A 60 -14.34 10.33 -9.07
C HIS A 60 -13.87 11.27 -7.96
N PRO A 61 -14.44 12.48 -7.84
CA PRO A 61 -13.99 13.47 -6.86
C PRO A 61 -14.18 12.96 -5.42
N THR A 62 -13.25 13.35 -4.55
CA THR A 62 -13.36 13.18 -3.11
C THR A 62 -13.41 14.54 -2.42
N ASP A 63 -13.93 14.60 -1.20
CA ASP A 63 -14.07 15.86 -0.47
C ASP A 63 -12.71 16.51 -0.11
N HIS A 64 -11.66 15.71 0.09
CA HIS A 64 -10.41 16.19 0.69
C HIS A 64 -9.12 15.71 -0.01
N PHE A 65 -9.21 14.78 -0.98
CA PHE A 65 -8.02 14.12 -1.53
C PHE A 65 -7.85 14.28 -3.05
N GLY A 66 -8.68 15.13 -3.68
CA GLY A 66 -8.71 15.27 -5.14
C GLY A 66 -9.59 14.22 -5.81
N SER A 67 -9.34 13.93 -7.09
CA SER A 67 -10.17 13.04 -7.88
C SER A 67 -9.47 11.71 -8.13
N ASN A 68 -10.06 10.59 -7.69
CA ASN A 68 -9.61 9.28 -8.13
C ASN A 68 -9.87 9.10 -9.62
N LEU A 69 -8.94 8.50 -10.33
CA LEU A 69 -9.05 8.21 -11.76
C LEU A 69 -9.42 6.72 -11.97
N VAL A 70 -10.43 6.48 -12.77
CA VAL A 70 -10.79 5.15 -13.27
C VAL A 70 -10.73 5.15 -14.78
N ALA A 71 -9.92 4.26 -15.37
CA ALA A 71 -9.84 4.09 -16.81
C ALA A 71 -10.20 2.66 -17.19
N ARG A 72 -10.96 2.50 -18.28
CA ARG A 72 -11.48 1.22 -18.74
C ARG A 72 -11.25 1.01 -20.21
N ARG A 73 -10.87 -0.20 -20.61
CA ARG A 73 -10.77 -0.61 -22.00
C ARG A 73 -11.36 -2.01 -22.16
N GLN A 74 -12.34 -2.16 -23.05
CA GLN A 74 -12.93 -3.44 -23.39
C GLN A 74 -12.06 -4.18 -24.40
N GLY A 75 -11.94 -5.50 -24.24
CA GLY A 75 -11.32 -6.42 -25.15
C GLY A 75 -12.30 -7.45 -25.69
N ARG A 76 -11.77 -8.57 -26.23
CA ARG A 76 -12.56 -9.65 -26.83
C ARG A 76 -12.54 -10.93 -26.00
N GLY A 77 -11.68 -11.00 -24.98
CA GLY A 77 -11.57 -12.14 -24.08
C GLY A 77 -12.59 -12.12 -22.94
N HIS A 78 -12.29 -12.82 -21.86
CA HIS A 78 -13.21 -12.98 -20.72
C HIS A 78 -12.65 -12.40 -19.42
N LEU A 79 -11.32 -12.44 -19.23
CA LEU A 79 -10.68 -12.07 -17.98
C LEU A 79 -10.72 -10.55 -17.75
N ARG A 80 -11.19 -10.14 -16.57
CA ARG A 80 -11.22 -8.74 -16.13
C ARG A 80 -10.07 -8.48 -15.17
N LEU A 81 -9.19 -7.57 -15.56
CA LEU A 81 -7.98 -7.25 -14.81
C LEU A 81 -8.04 -5.83 -14.26
N LEU A 82 -7.62 -5.65 -13.02
CA LEU A 82 -7.53 -4.35 -12.37
C LEU A 82 -6.08 -4.00 -12.02
N LEU A 83 -5.58 -2.90 -12.57
CA LEU A 83 -4.32 -2.30 -12.17
C LEU A 83 -4.60 -1.20 -11.15
N VAL A 84 -3.90 -1.20 -10.01
CA VAL A 84 -4.04 -0.18 -8.97
C VAL A 84 -2.71 0.45 -8.66
N GLY A 85 -2.72 1.77 -8.56
CA GLY A 85 -1.64 2.59 -8.07
C GLY A 85 -2.16 3.87 -7.44
N HIS A 86 -1.31 4.62 -6.75
CA HIS A 86 -1.67 5.89 -6.13
C HIS A 86 -0.79 7.04 -6.62
N VAL A 87 -1.29 8.27 -6.51
CA VAL A 87 -0.59 9.48 -6.95
C VAL A 87 -0.24 10.41 -5.80
N ASP A 88 -0.81 10.17 -4.62
CA ASP A 88 -0.45 10.90 -3.41
C ASP A 88 0.90 10.42 -2.86
N THR A 89 1.48 11.23 -2.00
CA THR A 89 2.75 10.96 -1.32
C THR A 89 2.66 11.38 0.15
N VAL A 90 3.60 10.92 0.98
CA VAL A 90 3.72 11.35 2.40
C VAL A 90 4.32 12.76 2.57
N TYR A 91 4.76 13.39 1.49
CA TYR A 91 5.58 14.61 1.58
C TYR A 91 4.74 15.88 1.74
N PRO A 92 5.21 16.85 2.56
CA PRO A 92 4.52 18.11 2.71
C PRO A 92 4.62 18.99 1.45
N GLN A 93 3.75 19.98 1.35
CA GLN A 93 3.85 21.02 0.31
C GLN A 93 5.21 21.71 0.37
N GLY A 94 5.81 21.98 -0.80
CA GLY A 94 7.14 22.55 -0.94
C GLY A 94 8.27 21.52 -0.94
N ALA A 95 7.97 20.22 -0.86
CA ALA A 95 8.96 19.16 -0.95
C ALA A 95 9.73 19.21 -2.28
N VAL A 96 9.03 19.47 -3.39
CA VAL A 96 9.63 19.64 -4.72
C VAL A 96 10.62 20.80 -4.76
N ALA A 97 10.33 21.92 -4.13
CA ALA A 97 11.25 23.07 -4.09
C ALA A 97 12.55 22.74 -3.33
N THR A 98 12.47 21.82 -2.35
CA THR A 98 13.62 21.36 -1.56
C THR A 98 14.43 20.29 -2.31
N ARG A 99 13.75 19.39 -3.02
CA ARG A 99 14.37 18.29 -3.74
C ARG A 99 13.61 18.01 -5.05
N PRO A 100 13.85 18.83 -6.10
CA PRO A 100 13.25 18.60 -7.42
C PRO A 100 13.75 17.29 -8.03
N TYR A 101 13.07 16.84 -9.08
CA TYR A 101 13.52 15.68 -9.87
C TYR A 101 14.96 15.85 -10.34
N GLN A 102 15.74 14.81 -10.22
CA GLN A 102 17.10 14.72 -10.76
C GLN A 102 17.31 13.31 -11.35
N LEU A 103 18.03 13.28 -12.46
CA LEU A 103 18.46 12.03 -13.09
C LEU A 103 19.98 12.04 -13.23
N GLN A 104 20.67 11.13 -12.56
CA GLN A 104 22.11 11.01 -12.60
C GLN A 104 22.55 9.54 -12.57
N GLY A 105 23.37 9.11 -13.51
CA GLY A 105 23.96 7.76 -13.51
C GLY A 105 22.94 6.63 -13.52
N GLY A 106 21.76 6.83 -14.15
CA GLY A 106 20.69 5.81 -14.18
C GLY A 106 19.84 5.75 -12.91
N ILE A 107 20.03 6.70 -11.99
CA ILE A 107 19.23 6.87 -10.78
C ILE A 107 18.40 8.15 -10.91
N ALA A 108 17.09 8.04 -10.78
CA ALA A 108 16.20 9.19 -10.67
C ALA A 108 15.84 9.40 -9.18
N SER A 109 15.71 10.66 -8.77
CA SER A 109 15.36 11.05 -7.40
C SER A 109 14.39 12.22 -7.38
N GLY A 110 13.64 12.36 -6.30
CA GLY A 110 12.63 13.39 -6.09
C GLY A 110 11.43 12.83 -5.31
N PRO A 111 10.49 13.66 -4.84
CA PRO A 111 9.39 13.23 -3.98
C PRO A 111 8.39 12.33 -4.73
N GLY A 112 8.19 11.10 -4.21
CA GLY A 112 7.30 10.12 -4.80
C GLY A 112 7.83 9.52 -6.12
N VAL A 113 9.13 9.65 -6.40
CA VAL A 113 9.73 9.12 -7.62
C VAL A 113 9.60 7.61 -7.69
N ILE A 114 9.68 6.92 -6.56
CA ILE A 114 9.49 5.47 -6.48
C ILE A 114 8.14 5.11 -5.86
N ASP A 115 7.62 5.89 -4.94
CA ASP A 115 6.37 5.66 -4.22
C ASP A 115 5.32 6.75 -4.55
N MET A 116 4.38 6.52 -5.60
CA MET A 116 4.64 5.48 -6.60
C MET A 116 4.44 6.01 -8.02
N LYS A 117 4.84 7.31 -8.27
CA LYS A 117 4.66 7.98 -9.57
C LYS A 117 5.28 7.20 -10.75
N SER A 118 6.46 6.57 -10.52
CA SER A 118 7.09 5.73 -11.55
C SER A 118 6.35 4.41 -11.76
N GLY A 119 5.74 3.83 -10.73
CA GLY A 119 4.89 2.64 -10.84
C GLY A 119 3.65 2.90 -11.69
N VAL A 120 2.98 4.03 -11.44
CA VAL A 120 1.82 4.52 -12.21
C VAL A 120 2.19 4.65 -13.69
N LEU A 121 3.28 5.36 -14.01
CA LEU A 121 3.72 5.52 -15.40
C LEU A 121 4.14 4.21 -16.04
N MET A 122 4.91 3.38 -15.36
CA MET A 122 5.31 2.07 -15.86
C MET A 122 4.06 1.22 -16.19
N GLY A 123 3.02 1.26 -15.38
CA GLY A 123 1.74 0.59 -15.64
C GLY A 123 1.08 1.08 -16.93
N ILE A 124 0.99 2.39 -17.13
CA ILE A 124 0.46 3.00 -18.37
C ILE A 124 1.25 2.54 -19.60
N TYR A 125 2.58 2.53 -19.52
CA TYR A 125 3.41 2.11 -20.64
C TYR A 125 3.36 0.60 -20.91
N ALA A 126 3.17 -0.23 -19.90
CA ALA A 126 2.89 -1.65 -20.06
C ALA A 126 1.57 -1.89 -20.83
N LEU A 127 0.52 -1.13 -20.48
CA LEU A 127 -0.77 -1.15 -21.20
C LEU A 127 -0.63 -0.61 -22.63
N LYS A 128 0.12 0.47 -22.84
CA LYS A 128 0.43 1.02 -24.16
C LYS A 128 1.12 -0.03 -25.04
N ALA A 129 2.07 -0.80 -24.49
CA ALA A 129 2.76 -1.86 -25.23
C ALA A 129 1.81 -2.99 -25.66
N LEU A 130 0.83 -3.37 -24.82
CA LEU A 130 -0.22 -4.33 -25.17
C LEU A 130 -1.10 -3.80 -26.32
N VAL A 131 -1.50 -2.54 -26.25
CA VAL A 131 -2.33 -1.89 -27.29
C VAL A 131 -1.58 -1.80 -28.62
N GLU A 132 -0.31 -1.40 -28.62
CA GLU A 132 0.52 -1.33 -29.85
C GLU A 132 0.79 -2.72 -30.44
N ALA A 133 0.79 -3.77 -29.64
CA ALA A 133 0.85 -5.15 -30.10
C ALA A 133 -0.51 -5.69 -30.59
N ASN A 134 -1.58 -4.88 -30.60
CA ASN A 134 -2.95 -5.25 -30.92
C ASN A 134 -3.47 -6.42 -30.07
N PHE A 135 -3.00 -6.52 -28.83
CA PHE A 135 -3.47 -7.55 -27.89
C PHE A 135 -4.81 -7.13 -27.28
N GLU A 136 -5.86 -7.91 -27.51
CA GLU A 136 -7.24 -7.64 -27.06
C GLU A 136 -7.91 -8.86 -26.42
N GLU A 137 -7.15 -9.91 -26.06
CA GLU A 137 -7.67 -11.17 -25.51
C GLU A 137 -8.07 -11.09 -24.03
N TYR A 138 -8.15 -9.90 -23.45
CA TYR A 138 -8.80 -9.63 -22.15
C TYR A 138 -10.29 -9.32 -22.32
N GLY A 139 -11.10 -9.54 -21.29
CA GLY A 139 -12.49 -9.07 -21.23
C GLY A 139 -12.55 -7.58 -20.98
N GLU A 140 -11.89 -7.13 -19.90
CA GLU A 140 -11.76 -5.73 -19.56
C GLU A 140 -10.43 -5.46 -18.87
N LEU A 141 -9.76 -4.37 -19.23
CA LEU A 141 -8.66 -3.78 -18.47
C LEU A 141 -9.20 -2.56 -17.72
N VAL A 142 -9.11 -2.59 -16.39
CA VAL A 142 -9.49 -1.49 -15.52
C VAL A 142 -8.23 -0.95 -14.84
N VAL A 143 -8.10 0.36 -14.77
CA VAL A 143 -7.02 1.04 -14.07
C VAL A 143 -7.65 1.94 -13.02
N VAL A 144 -7.17 1.90 -11.79
CA VAL A 144 -7.52 2.85 -10.75
C VAL A 144 -6.25 3.51 -10.24
N PHE A 145 -6.19 4.83 -10.34
CA PHE A 145 -5.19 5.63 -9.67
C PHE A 145 -5.88 6.46 -8.60
N ASN A 146 -5.68 6.10 -7.35
CA ASN A 146 -6.26 6.80 -6.21
C ASN A 146 -5.32 7.87 -5.65
N THR A 147 -5.85 8.63 -4.68
CA THR A 147 -5.28 9.93 -4.27
C THR A 147 -5.06 10.03 -2.77
N ASP A 148 -5.19 8.90 -2.04
CA ASP A 148 -5.21 8.89 -0.58
C ASP A 148 -4.70 7.57 0.03
N GLU A 149 -3.85 6.81 -0.69
CA GLU A 149 -3.29 5.55 -0.20
C GLU A 149 -2.46 5.75 1.07
N GLU A 150 -1.62 6.76 1.09
CA GLU A 150 -0.66 7.07 2.15
C GLU A 150 -1.31 7.41 3.51
N VAL A 151 -2.59 7.75 3.48
CA VAL A 151 -3.40 7.97 4.70
C VAL A 151 -4.41 6.86 4.96
N GLY A 152 -4.36 5.77 4.17
CA GLY A 152 -5.18 4.57 4.35
C GLY A 152 -6.45 4.54 3.52
N SER A 153 -6.50 5.24 2.40
CA SER A 153 -7.54 5.23 1.36
C SER A 153 -8.96 5.59 1.84
N PRO A 154 -9.14 6.58 2.75
CA PRO A 154 -10.46 6.88 3.28
C PRO A 154 -11.45 7.38 2.21
N GLY A 155 -10.97 8.04 1.15
CA GLY A 155 -11.78 8.54 0.05
C GLY A 155 -11.95 7.55 -1.11
N SER A 156 -11.03 6.58 -1.25
CA SER A 156 -11.01 5.65 -2.40
C SER A 156 -11.44 4.22 -2.07
N ALA A 157 -11.41 3.79 -0.81
CA ALA A 157 -11.69 2.40 -0.43
C ALA A 157 -13.05 1.88 -0.92
N ALA A 158 -14.11 2.70 -0.83
CA ALA A 158 -15.44 2.31 -1.29
C ALA A 158 -15.48 2.07 -2.81
N LEU A 159 -14.83 2.96 -3.58
CA LEU A 159 -14.69 2.84 -5.04
C LEU A 159 -13.88 1.59 -5.42
N LEU A 160 -12.75 1.34 -4.74
CA LEU A 160 -11.94 0.15 -4.97
C LEU A 160 -12.72 -1.14 -4.67
N HIS A 161 -13.47 -1.19 -3.58
CA HIS A 161 -14.32 -2.34 -3.25
C HIS A 161 -15.45 -2.55 -4.28
N GLU A 162 -16.07 -1.49 -4.78
CA GLU A 162 -17.11 -1.59 -5.80
C GLU A 162 -16.57 -2.16 -7.11
N ILE A 163 -15.44 -1.62 -7.59
CA ILE A 163 -14.78 -2.09 -8.81
C ILE A 163 -14.29 -3.53 -8.63
N ALA A 164 -13.65 -3.85 -7.51
CA ALA A 164 -13.08 -5.15 -7.23
C ALA A 164 -14.09 -6.31 -7.35
N ARG A 165 -15.36 -6.08 -6.98
CA ARG A 165 -16.43 -7.12 -7.10
C ARG A 165 -16.68 -7.60 -8.53
N GLN A 166 -16.17 -6.90 -9.53
CA GLN A 166 -16.36 -7.22 -10.95
C GLN A 166 -15.05 -7.67 -11.60
N ILE A 167 -14.00 -7.88 -10.83
CA ILE A 167 -12.63 -8.14 -11.28
C ILE A 167 -12.21 -9.57 -10.92
N ASP A 168 -11.51 -10.22 -11.82
CA ASP A 168 -10.99 -11.58 -11.64
C ASP A 168 -9.60 -11.59 -11.02
N VAL A 169 -8.72 -10.62 -11.38
CA VAL A 169 -7.35 -10.50 -10.86
C VAL A 169 -6.96 -9.04 -10.68
N GLY A 170 -6.34 -8.71 -9.52
CA GLY A 170 -5.78 -7.42 -9.22
C GLY A 170 -4.24 -7.39 -9.33
N LEU A 171 -3.70 -6.31 -9.88
CA LEU A 171 -2.28 -6.08 -10.11
C LEU A 171 -1.88 -4.75 -9.48
N ILE A 172 -1.09 -4.80 -8.40
CA ILE A 172 -0.74 -3.63 -7.61
C ILE A 172 0.65 -3.13 -8.01
N LEU A 173 0.72 -1.86 -8.38
CA LEU A 173 1.91 -1.23 -8.97
C LEU A 173 2.89 -0.68 -7.93
N GLU A 174 2.75 -1.09 -6.66
CA GLU A 174 3.69 -0.77 -5.58
C GLU A 174 5.14 -1.09 -5.96
N PRO A 175 6.11 -0.34 -5.46
CA PRO A 175 7.51 -0.55 -5.79
C PRO A 175 8.08 -1.86 -5.25
N SER A 176 9.13 -2.31 -5.92
CA SER A 176 9.94 -3.44 -5.50
C SER A 176 11.36 -3.01 -5.13
N ARG A 177 12.05 -3.82 -4.33
CA ARG A 177 13.46 -3.63 -3.99
C ARG A 177 14.43 -4.35 -4.96
N SER A 178 13.91 -5.21 -5.82
CA SER A 178 14.65 -5.92 -6.86
C SER A 178 13.75 -6.23 -8.05
N VAL A 179 14.33 -6.33 -9.25
CA VAL A 179 13.60 -6.76 -10.44
C VAL A 179 13.01 -8.17 -10.31
N GLU A 180 13.58 -8.98 -9.43
CA GLU A 180 13.16 -10.37 -9.19
C GLU A 180 12.15 -10.54 -8.05
N ILE A 181 11.81 -9.48 -7.31
CA ILE A 181 10.94 -9.60 -6.14
C ILE A 181 9.53 -9.10 -6.47
N ILE A 182 8.54 -9.91 -6.07
CA ILE A 182 7.13 -9.56 -6.01
C ILE A 182 6.57 -9.87 -4.63
N THR A 183 5.38 -9.38 -4.31
CA THR A 183 4.73 -9.63 -3.02
C THR A 183 3.51 -10.53 -3.20
N LYS A 184 3.50 -11.66 -2.47
CA LYS A 184 2.41 -12.65 -2.44
C LYS A 184 1.52 -12.55 -1.20
N SER A 185 1.93 -11.78 -0.19
CA SER A 185 1.16 -11.57 1.03
C SER A 185 1.60 -10.32 1.76
N ARG A 186 0.67 -9.69 2.48
CA ARG A 186 0.92 -8.55 3.36
C ARG A 186 0.23 -8.74 4.69
N LYS A 187 0.80 -8.21 5.77
CA LYS A 187 0.10 -8.18 7.06
C LYS A 187 -1.18 -7.34 6.94
N GLY A 188 -2.20 -7.75 7.67
CA GLY A 188 -3.30 -6.87 8.04
C GLY A 188 -2.94 -6.03 9.25
N VAL A 189 -3.79 -5.06 9.57
CA VAL A 189 -3.61 -4.15 10.70
C VAL A 189 -4.92 -3.93 11.45
N ASP A 190 -4.84 -4.01 12.78
CA ASP A 190 -5.86 -3.52 13.71
C ASP A 190 -5.27 -2.41 14.58
N LYS A 191 -6.09 -1.44 14.91
CA LYS A 191 -5.71 -0.32 15.79
C LYS A 191 -6.51 -0.41 17.08
N TYR A 192 -5.86 -0.14 18.21
CA TYR A 192 -6.51 -0.12 19.51
C TYR A 192 -6.22 1.18 20.23
N VAL A 193 -7.19 1.61 21.01
CA VAL A 193 -7.04 2.67 22.00
C VAL A 193 -7.24 2.04 23.35
N MET A 194 -6.24 2.15 24.21
CA MET A 194 -6.30 1.71 25.60
C MET A 194 -6.36 2.96 26.49
N GLU A 195 -7.45 3.10 27.22
CA GLU A 195 -7.70 4.21 28.14
C GLU A 195 -7.79 3.67 29.58
N ILE A 196 -7.12 4.34 30.50
CA ILE A 196 -7.07 3.95 31.91
C ILE A 196 -7.60 5.08 32.75
N ARG A 197 -8.48 4.72 33.69
CA ARG A 197 -9.00 5.59 34.73
C ARG A 197 -8.47 5.11 36.09
N GLY A 198 -7.97 6.06 36.86
CA GLY A 198 -7.49 5.88 38.22
C GLY A 198 -8.24 6.79 39.20
N VAL A 199 -7.58 7.12 40.29
CA VAL A 199 -8.15 8.00 41.37
C VAL A 199 -7.17 9.17 41.57
N PRO A 200 -7.60 10.43 41.42
CA PRO A 200 -6.74 11.58 41.65
C PRO A 200 -6.53 11.78 43.18
N ALA A 201 -5.35 12.26 43.56
CA ALA A 201 -5.02 12.70 44.89
C ALA A 201 -3.89 13.72 44.86
N HIS A 202 -3.75 14.52 45.90
CA HIS A 202 -2.60 15.43 46.03
C HIS A 202 -1.31 14.62 46.22
N SER A 203 -0.35 14.72 45.27
CA SER A 203 0.83 13.85 45.24
C SER A 203 1.76 14.00 46.44
N GLY A 204 1.73 15.14 47.14
CA GLY A 204 2.53 15.37 48.33
C GLY A 204 1.76 15.19 49.66
N ALA A 205 0.47 15.54 49.71
CA ALA A 205 -0.30 15.49 50.96
C ALA A 205 -0.93 14.10 51.19
N ASP A 206 -1.53 13.51 50.15
CA ASP A 206 -2.29 12.25 50.28
C ASP A 206 -1.98 11.24 49.16
N PRO A 207 -0.71 10.93 48.87
CA PRO A 207 -0.34 10.10 47.71
C PRO A 207 -0.97 8.70 47.77
N ASN A 208 -1.15 8.15 48.96
CA ASN A 208 -1.71 6.79 49.15
C ASN A 208 -3.21 6.68 48.85
N ARG A 209 -3.92 7.80 48.73
CA ARG A 209 -5.33 7.83 48.32
C ARG A 209 -5.48 7.80 46.81
N GLY A 210 -4.42 8.16 46.07
CA GLY A 210 -4.39 8.14 44.61
C GLY A 210 -4.22 6.74 44.04
N ARG A 211 -4.69 6.58 42.80
CA ARG A 211 -4.45 5.39 41.93
C ARG A 211 -3.96 5.87 40.59
N SER A 212 -2.67 5.70 40.39
CA SER A 212 -2.03 6.27 39.17
C SER A 212 -2.39 5.49 37.91
N ALA A 213 -3.16 6.13 37.06
CA ALA A 213 -3.44 5.61 35.69
C ALA A 213 -2.17 5.50 34.83
N VAL A 214 -1.19 6.38 35.05
CA VAL A 214 0.10 6.35 34.33
C VAL A 214 0.92 5.12 34.70
N ILE A 215 0.97 4.75 35.98
CA ILE A 215 1.69 3.52 36.41
C ILE A 215 1.00 2.28 35.85
N GLU A 216 -0.36 2.23 35.94
CA GLU A 216 -1.09 1.12 35.32
C GLU A 216 -0.82 1.02 33.81
N LEU A 217 -0.82 2.16 33.10
CA LEU A 217 -0.49 2.19 31.66
C LEU A 217 0.92 1.69 31.40
N ALA A 218 1.91 2.05 32.23
CA ALA A 218 3.28 1.58 32.09
C ALA A 218 3.37 0.05 32.18
N HIS A 219 2.69 -0.58 33.16
CA HIS A 219 2.57 -2.03 33.27
C HIS A 219 1.94 -2.65 32.02
N LYS A 220 0.84 -2.07 31.52
CA LYS A 220 0.16 -2.53 30.30
C LYS A 220 1.05 -2.44 29.08
N MET A 221 1.76 -1.32 28.89
CA MET A 221 2.64 -1.13 27.73
C MET A 221 3.78 -2.16 27.69
N ILE A 222 4.39 -2.45 28.85
CA ILE A 222 5.41 -3.50 28.98
C ILE A 222 4.80 -4.86 28.63
N ALA A 223 3.62 -5.18 29.17
CA ALA A 223 2.93 -6.43 28.89
C ALA A 223 2.59 -6.57 27.38
N VAL A 224 2.08 -5.50 26.74
CA VAL A 224 1.82 -5.47 25.29
C VAL A 224 3.11 -5.68 24.49
N HIS A 225 4.20 -5.02 24.88
CA HIS A 225 5.50 -5.21 24.21
C HIS A 225 5.96 -6.66 24.27
N ASN A 226 5.80 -7.32 25.41
CA ASN A 226 6.20 -8.72 25.61
C ASN A 226 5.38 -9.71 24.77
N LEU A 227 4.16 -9.36 24.31
CA LEU A 227 3.38 -10.20 23.40
C LEU A 227 4.09 -10.43 22.05
N ASN A 228 5.04 -9.56 21.63
CA ASN A 228 5.85 -9.77 20.44
C ASN A 228 6.69 -11.06 20.49
N SER A 229 7.06 -11.53 21.67
CA SER A 229 7.78 -12.80 21.86
C SER A 229 6.86 -14.01 21.98
N VAL A 230 5.55 -13.79 22.21
CA VAL A 230 4.56 -14.87 22.44
C VAL A 230 3.89 -15.30 21.14
N PHE A 231 3.65 -14.36 20.21
CA PHE A 231 2.90 -14.61 18.97
C PHE A 231 3.80 -14.45 17.74
N PRO A 232 4.40 -15.55 17.21
CA PRO A 232 5.21 -15.48 16.00
C PRO A 232 4.43 -14.90 14.81
N GLY A 233 5.06 -13.96 14.09
CA GLY A 233 4.44 -13.31 12.93
C GLY A 233 3.45 -12.19 13.25
N VAL A 234 3.03 -12.03 14.52
CA VAL A 234 2.25 -10.89 15.00
C VAL A 234 3.17 -9.81 15.55
N THR A 235 2.88 -8.56 15.27
CA THR A 235 3.63 -7.42 15.81
C THR A 235 2.71 -6.47 16.56
N PHE A 236 3.11 -6.09 17.77
CA PHE A 236 2.44 -5.12 18.63
C PHE A 236 3.33 -3.89 18.77
N ASN A 237 2.82 -2.73 18.44
CA ASN A 237 3.54 -1.48 18.57
C ASN A 237 2.69 -0.46 19.32
N VAL A 238 3.16 -0.04 20.50
CA VAL A 238 2.52 1.03 21.28
C VAL A 238 2.97 2.37 20.74
N THR A 239 1.99 3.22 20.42
CA THR A 239 2.22 4.58 19.91
C THR A 239 1.35 5.57 20.66
N ARG A 240 1.65 6.86 20.56
CA ARG A 240 0.90 7.97 21.13
C ARG A 240 0.47 7.71 22.57
N ILE A 241 1.18 8.29 23.51
CA ILE A 241 0.87 8.23 24.94
C ILE A 241 0.41 9.62 25.37
N SER A 242 -0.63 9.68 26.20
CA SER A 242 -1.10 10.92 26.83
C SER A 242 -1.62 10.66 28.22
N SER A 243 -1.51 11.67 29.09
CA SER A 243 -2.02 11.64 30.47
C SER A 243 -2.39 13.06 30.93
N ASN A 244 -2.79 13.21 32.21
CA ASN A 244 -2.98 14.51 32.83
C ASN A 244 -1.66 15.31 32.88
N GLU A 245 -1.78 16.65 32.84
CA GLU A 245 -0.64 17.56 32.80
C GLU A 245 -0.23 18.09 34.19
N GLN A 246 -1.08 17.92 35.25
CA GLN A 246 -0.83 18.44 36.57
C GLN A 246 0.30 17.69 37.29
N LEU A 247 1.35 18.41 37.69
CA LEU A 247 2.53 17.81 38.34
C LEU A 247 2.31 17.44 39.81
N ASN A 248 1.35 18.09 40.50
CA ASN A 248 1.06 17.91 41.91
C ASN A 248 -0.14 17.00 42.23
N VAL A 249 -0.63 16.28 41.20
CA VAL A 249 -1.76 15.35 41.30
C VAL A 249 -1.32 13.98 40.85
N VAL A 250 -1.72 12.91 41.58
CA VAL A 250 -1.63 11.53 41.10
C VAL A 250 -2.52 11.42 39.87
N PRO A 251 -1.99 11.08 38.67
CA PRO A 251 -2.75 11.12 37.44
C PRO A 251 -3.83 10.05 37.41
N ASP A 252 -5.08 10.49 37.23
CA ASP A 252 -6.27 9.62 37.17
C ASP A 252 -6.69 9.25 35.75
N TYR A 253 -5.95 9.74 34.72
CA TYR A 253 -6.17 9.42 33.33
C TYR A 253 -4.84 9.15 32.60
N ALA A 254 -4.85 8.06 31.81
CA ALA A 254 -3.78 7.78 30.86
C ALA A 254 -4.34 7.04 29.64
N ARG A 255 -3.68 7.23 28.48
CA ARG A 255 -4.13 6.66 27.22
C ARG A 255 -2.93 6.32 26.34
N CYS A 256 -3.02 5.21 25.61
CA CYS A 256 -2.12 4.93 24.49
C CYS A 256 -2.88 4.37 23.27
N HIS A 257 -2.22 4.42 22.11
CA HIS A 257 -2.63 3.74 20.90
C HIS A 257 -1.74 2.53 20.66
N ILE A 258 -2.31 1.45 20.15
CA ILE A 258 -1.59 0.21 19.83
C ILE A 258 -1.92 -0.16 18.39
N SER A 259 -0.89 -0.38 17.58
CA SER A 259 -1.01 -0.97 16.24
C SER A 259 -0.63 -2.44 16.32
N VAL A 260 -1.52 -3.31 15.86
CA VAL A 260 -1.29 -4.76 15.79
C VAL A 260 -1.30 -5.18 14.33
N ARG A 261 -0.30 -5.96 13.90
CA ARG A 261 -0.20 -6.46 12.53
C ARG A 261 0.06 -7.96 12.52
N ALA A 262 -0.63 -8.70 11.64
CA ALA A 262 -0.45 -10.14 11.46
C ALA A 262 -0.61 -10.55 9.99
N TYR A 263 0.01 -11.68 9.59
CA TYR A 263 -0.08 -12.22 8.23
C TYR A 263 -1.40 -12.94 7.93
N ASN A 264 -2.23 -13.22 8.97
CA ASN A 264 -3.53 -13.87 8.82
C ASN A 264 -4.53 -13.37 9.87
N GLU A 265 -5.81 -13.60 9.60
CA GLU A 265 -6.88 -13.20 10.53
C GLU A 265 -6.80 -13.93 11.87
N HIS A 266 -6.34 -15.19 11.89
CA HIS A 266 -6.16 -15.93 13.13
C HIS A 266 -5.20 -15.20 14.08
N GLY A 267 -4.06 -14.72 13.58
CA GLY A 267 -3.10 -13.93 14.36
C GLY A 267 -3.68 -12.63 14.90
N LEU A 268 -4.49 -11.91 14.10
CA LEU A 268 -5.19 -10.70 14.58
C LEU A 268 -6.20 -11.02 15.68
N ASN A 269 -6.91 -12.14 15.57
CA ASN A 269 -7.89 -12.56 16.57
C ASN A 269 -7.22 -13.03 17.87
N LEU A 270 -6.10 -13.76 17.81
CA LEU A 270 -5.29 -14.12 18.98
C LEU A 270 -4.77 -12.86 19.69
N ALA A 271 -4.29 -11.89 18.93
CA ALA A 271 -3.83 -10.61 19.47
C ALA A 271 -4.96 -9.83 20.15
N ALA A 272 -6.16 -9.81 19.56
CA ALA A 272 -7.33 -9.20 20.15
C ALA A 272 -7.65 -9.80 21.52
N ALA A 273 -7.74 -11.14 21.60
CA ALA A 273 -8.02 -11.85 22.86
C ALA A 273 -6.95 -11.58 23.92
N ALA A 274 -5.67 -11.53 23.54
CA ALA A 274 -4.59 -11.23 24.46
C ALA A 274 -4.67 -9.79 25.01
N LEU A 275 -4.99 -8.81 24.15
CA LEU A 275 -5.18 -7.42 24.57
C LEU A 275 -6.42 -7.24 25.46
N GLU A 276 -7.51 -7.94 25.19
CA GLU A 276 -8.72 -7.96 26.03
C GLU A 276 -8.41 -8.55 27.41
N GLN A 277 -7.67 -9.65 27.46
CA GLN A 277 -7.23 -10.25 28.72
C GLN A 277 -6.34 -9.29 29.53
N LEU A 278 -5.39 -8.61 28.87
CA LEU A 278 -4.57 -7.59 29.52
C LEU A 278 -5.41 -6.42 30.03
N ALA A 279 -6.42 -6.00 29.29
CA ALA A 279 -7.30 -4.91 29.70
C ALA A 279 -8.18 -5.28 30.91
N ALA A 280 -8.61 -6.54 31.01
CA ALA A 280 -9.45 -7.01 32.11
C ALA A 280 -8.74 -7.07 33.49
N GLY A 281 -7.40 -7.26 33.50
CA GLY A 281 -6.60 -7.25 34.71
C GLY A 281 -6.19 -5.84 35.15
N CYS A 282 -5.73 -5.66 36.39
CA CYS A 282 -5.08 -4.42 36.84
C CYS A 282 -3.83 -4.75 37.65
N SER A 283 -2.80 -3.93 37.53
CA SER A 283 -1.56 -3.96 38.32
C SER A 283 -1.64 -2.96 39.48
N VAL A 284 -2.29 -1.83 39.24
CA VAL A 284 -2.62 -0.83 40.26
C VAL A 284 -4.06 -1.05 40.70
N PRO A 285 -4.35 -1.45 41.98
CA PRO A 285 -5.72 -1.67 42.46
C PRO A 285 -6.63 -0.46 42.16
N ASP A 286 -7.93 -0.72 41.98
CA ASP A 286 -8.97 0.29 41.71
C ASP A 286 -8.73 1.17 40.45
N THR A 287 -7.89 0.73 39.52
CA THR A 287 -7.83 1.30 38.18
C THR A 287 -8.75 0.53 37.25
N HIS A 288 -9.27 1.22 36.21
CA HIS A 288 -10.14 0.65 35.18
C HIS A 288 -9.59 0.89 33.80
N THR A 289 -9.42 -0.18 33.02
CA THR A 289 -8.96 -0.12 31.66
C THR A 289 -10.12 -0.32 30.69
N ARG A 290 -10.27 0.58 29.72
CA ARG A 290 -11.13 0.43 28.56
C ARG A 290 -10.27 0.20 27.33
N LEU A 291 -10.58 -0.84 26.58
CA LEU A 291 -9.97 -1.13 25.29
C LEU A 291 -10.99 -0.94 24.18
N ALA A 292 -10.67 -0.11 23.18
CA ALA A 292 -11.47 0.06 22.00
C ALA A 292 -10.65 -0.42 20.79
N ARG A 293 -11.22 -1.33 19.98
CA ARG A 293 -10.64 -1.84 18.73
C ARG A 293 -11.26 -1.13 17.55
N THR A 294 -10.45 -0.70 16.60
CA THR A 294 -10.86 -0.33 15.26
C THR A 294 -10.18 -1.29 14.29
N ARG A 295 -10.96 -2.08 13.57
CA ARG A 295 -10.41 -2.88 12.48
C ARG A 295 -9.85 -1.95 11.42
N GLY A 296 -8.65 -2.28 10.96
CA GLY A 296 -8.03 -1.65 9.81
C GLY A 296 -8.21 -2.53 8.57
N ARG A 297 -7.14 -2.76 7.81
CA ARG A 297 -7.16 -3.60 6.61
C ARG A 297 -6.97 -5.07 6.99
N LYS A 298 -7.73 -5.97 6.33
CA LYS A 298 -7.53 -7.42 6.48
C LYS A 298 -6.15 -7.86 5.99
N PRO A 299 -5.62 -8.99 6.47
CA PRO A 299 -4.42 -9.57 5.89
C PRO A 299 -4.64 -9.96 4.42
N TYR A 300 -3.64 -9.70 3.61
CA TYR A 300 -3.50 -10.26 2.27
C TYR A 300 -2.71 -11.57 2.39
N GLU A 301 -3.42 -12.69 2.39
CA GLU A 301 -2.83 -14.02 2.61
C GLU A 301 -2.45 -14.68 1.28
N ALA A 302 -1.37 -15.48 1.26
CA ALA A 302 -0.95 -16.24 0.08
C ALA A 302 -1.87 -17.46 -0.16
N THR A 303 -3.05 -17.23 -0.70
CA THR A 303 -4.01 -18.29 -1.05
C THR A 303 -3.52 -19.14 -2.22
N PRO A 304 -4.09 -20.36 -2.46
CA PRO A 304 -3.77 -21.16 -3.64
C PRO A 304 -3.98 -20.42 -4.96
N GLN A 305 -4.98 -19.53 -5.05
CA GLN A 305 -5.21 -18.70 -6.24
C GLN A 305 -4.06 -17.70 -6.46
N ILE A 306 -3.61 -17.03 -5.41
CA ILE A 306 -2.47 -16.11 -5.47
C ILE A 306 -1.18 -16.87 -5.82
N MET A 307 -0.98 -18.08 -5.29
CA MET A 307 0.18 -18.88 -5.65
C MET A 307 0.20 -19.32 -7.12
N ARG A 308 -0.96 -19.56 -7.74
CA ARG A 308 -1.04 -19.76 -9.21
C ARG A 308 -0.61 -18.51 -9.99
N LEU A 309 -1.00 -17.30 -9.54
CA LEU A 309 -0.51 -16.05 -10.14
C LEU A 309 1.01 -15.91 -10.00
N VAL A 310 1.58 -16.33 -8.86
CA VAL A 310 3.03 -16.37 -8.64
C VAL A 310 3.72 -17.28 -9.66
N GLU A 311 3.21 -18.47 -9.90
CA GLU A 311 3.75 -19.41 -10.91
C GLU A 311 3.73 -18.81 -12.31
N ILE A 312 2.66 -18.09 -12.65
CA ILE A 312 2.52 -17.44 -13.96
C ILE A 312 3.58 -16.33 -14.15
N VAL A 313 3.76 -15.46 -13.15
CA VAL A 313 4.76 -14.38 -13.27
C VAL A 313 6.19 -14.93 -13.20
N GLN A 314 6.43 -16.03 -12.49
CA GLN A 314 7.72 -16.73 -12.50
C GLN A 314 8.06 -17.27 -13.91
N ALA A 315 7.08 -17.87 -14.59
CA ALA A 315 7.25 -18.34 -15.96
C ALA A 315 7.58 -17.19 -16.93
N GLU A 316 6.97 -16.02 -16.78
CA GLU A 316 7.31 -14.82 -17.55
C GLU A 316 8.71 -14.28 -17.22
N GLY A 317 9.09 -14.29 -15.95
CA GLY A 317 10.41 -13.84 -15.49
C GLY A 317 11.56 -14.64 -16.11
N ILE A 318 11.41 -15.95 -16.27
CA ILE A 318 12.42 -16.83 -16.90
C ILE A 318 12.81 -16.30 -18.30
N GLY A 319 11.85 -15.84 -19.09
CA GLY A 319 12.10 -15.30 -20.42
C GLY A 319 12.87 -13.98 -20.43
N LEU A 320 12.86 -13.26 -19.33
CA LEU A 320 13.66 -12.06 -19.08
C LEU A 320 15.01 -12.37 -18.40
N GLY A 321 15.33 -13.64 -18.17
CA GLY A 321 16.51 -14.07 -17.40
C GLY A 321 16.40 -13.80 -15.89
N LEU A 322 15.18 -13.65 -15.36
CA LEU A 322 14.92 -13.36 -13.94
C LEU A 322 14.47 -14.61 -13.19
N ASN A 323 14.93 -14.74 -11.95
CA ASN A 323 14.43 -15.73 -10.99
C ASN A 323 13.45 -15.03 -10.03
N ILE A 324 12.16 -15.01 -10.37
CA ILE A 324 11.15 -14.29 -9.58
C ILE A 324 10.91 -14.96 -8.24
N ILE A 325 11.09 -14.19 -7.17
CA ILE A 325 10.89 -14.58 -5.77
C ILE A 325 9.66 -13.86 -5.22
N ALA A 326 8.71 -14.63 -4.70
CA ALA A 326 7.51 -14.09 -4.06
C ALA A 326 7.69 -14.00 -2.54
N GLU A 327 7.68 -12.79 -2.00
CA GLU A 327 7.90 -12.50 -0.58
C GLU A 327 6.63 -12.10 0.16
N SER A 328 6.69 -12.13 1.49
CA SER A 328 5.68 -11.57 2.40
C SER A 328 6.17 -10.25 2.96
N LYS A 329 5.35 -9.20 2.93
CA LYS A 329 5.68 -7.86 3.45
C LYS A 329 4.88 -7.51 4.70
N GLY A 330 5.48 -6.70 5.57
CA GLY A 330 4.84 -6.24 6.82
C GLY A 330 3.95 -4.98 6.68
N GLY A 331 4.12 -4.22 5.59
CA GLY A 331 3.30 -3.05 5.28
C GLY A 331 2.00 -3.42 4.57
N VAL A 332 0.94 -2.64 4.76
CA VAL A 332 -0.31 -2.74 3.99
C VAL A 332 -0.17 -1.98 2.68
N SER A 333 -1.05 -2.25 1.72
CA SER A 333 -1.26 -1.49 0.49
C SER A 333 -2.74 -1.53 0.12
N ASP A 334 -3.13 -0.91 -0.97
CA ASP A 334 -4.50 -1.06 -1.50
C ASP A 334 -4.83 -2.49 -1.95
N GLY A 335 -3.81 -3.32 -2.16
CA GLY A 335 -4.01 -4.75 -2.37
C GLY A 335 -4.79 -5.43 -1.25
N ASN A 336 -4.64 -4.99 0.01
CA ASN A 336 -5.41 -5.50 1.13
C ASN A 336 -6.92 -5.22 0.97
N LEU A 337 -7.32 -4.09 0.35
CA LEU A 337 -8.72 -3.75 0.07
C LEU A 337 -9.32 -4.66 -1.00
N LEU A 338 -8.56 -4.98 -2.05
CA LEU A 338 -9.03 -5.87 -3.11
C LEU A 338 -9.25 -7.30 -2.59
N VAL A 339 -8.34 -7.80 -1.75
CA VAL A 339 -8.48 -9.11 -1.10
C VAL A 339 -9.71 -9.16 -0.19
N GLU A 340 -10.07 -8.07 0.47
CA GLU A 340 -11.31 -7.97 1.25
C GLU A 340 -12.56 -8.17 0.38
N ALA A 341 -12.51 -7.79 -0.89
CA ALA A 341 -13.56 -8.03 -1.88
C ALA A 341 -13.50 -9.45 -2.51
N GLY A 342 -12.51 -10.27 -2.14
CA GLY A 342 -12.34 -11.65 -2.62
C GLY A 342 -11.49 -11.79 -3.89
N VAL A 343 -10.84 -10.73 -4.37
CA VAL A 343 -10.02 -10.75 -5.60
C VAL A 343 -8.62 -11.27 -5.30
N PRO A 344 -8.12 -12.28 -6.01
CA PRO A 344 -6.71 -12.68 -5.96
C PRO A 344 -5.84 -11.60 -6.61
N ILE A 345 -4.72 -11.27 -5.95
CA ILE A 345 -3.85 -10.19 -6.41
C ILE A 345 -2.37 -10.59 -6.43
N LEU A 346 -1.58 -9.87 -7.22
CA LEU A 346 -0.13 -9.74 -7.04
C LEU A 346 0.23 -8.29 -6.75
N ASP A 347 1.20 -8.10 -5.88
CA ASP A 347 1.62 -6.78 -5.44
C ASP A 347 3.13 -6.57 -5.63
N SER A 348 3.58 -5.32 -5.54
CA SER A 348 4.95 -4.90 -5.83
C SER A 348 5.38 -5.25 -7.25
N LEU A 349 4.47 -5.03 -8.21
CA LEU A 349 4.73 -5.18 -9.64
C LEU A 349 5.43 -3.96 -10.25
N GLY A 350 5.53 -2.86 -9.51
CA GLY A 350 6.18 -1.63 -9.91
C GLY A 350 7.70 -1.72 -10.05
N PRO A 351 8.38 -0.61 -10.38
CA PRO A 351 9.81 -0.55 -10.62
C PRO A 351 10.65 -0.69 -9.34
N VAL A 352 11.97 -0.64 -9.48
CA VAL A 352 12.91 -0.85 -8.37
C VAL A 352 13.46 0.47 -7.87
N GLY A 353 13.44 0.63 -6.56
CA GLY A 353 14.04 1.76 -5.86
C GLY A 353 14.10 1.53 -4.37
N GLY A 354 14.21 2.60 -3.61
CA GLY A 354 14.28 2.49 -2.16
C GLY A 354 14.15 3.80 -1.43
N PHE A 355 14.24 3.69 -0.10
CA PHE A 355 14.09 4.81 0.83
C PHE A 355 12.76 5.56 0.68
N MET A 356 11.69 4.85 0.35
CA MET A 356 10.32 5.39 0.39
C MET A 356 10.09 6.14 1.70
N HIS A 357 9.36 7.26 1.65
CA HIS A 357 9.09 8.15 2.78
C HIS A 357 10.33 8.89 3.34
N ASP A 358 11.47 8.81 2.68
CA ASP A 358 12.65 9.59 3.02
C ASP A 358 12.95 10.58 1.88
N LEU A 359 12.51 11.82 2.05
CA LEU A 359 12.65 12.87 1.04
C LEU A 359 14.09 13.02 0.52
N GLN A 360 15.10 12.81 1.37
CA GLN A 360 16.49 13.02 1.01
C GLN A 360 17.13 11.86 0.27
N ARG A 361 16.59 10.64 0.44
CA ARG A 361 17.21 9.40 -0.06
C ARG A 361 16.37 8.63 -1.05
N GLU A 362 15.07 8.95 -1.19
CA GLU A 362 14.18 8.26 -2.13
C GLU A 362 14.76 8.27 -3.55
N PHE A 363 14.77 7.10 -4.19
CA PHE A 363 15.34 6.93 -5.52
C PHE A 363 14.65 5.82 -6.31
N LEU A 364 14.74 5.93 -7.63
CA LEU A 364 14.33 4.96 -8.63
C LEU A 364 15.54 4.51 -9.45
N ARG A 365 15.68 3.22 -9.70
CA ARG A 365 16.58 2.65 -10.70
C ARG A 365 15.89 2.65 -12.06
N VAL A 366 16.35 3.48 -12.96
CA VAL A 366 15.72 3.71 -14.28
C VAL A 366 15.77 2.47 -15.17
N ASP A 367 16.84 1.65 -15.07
CA ASP A 367 17.01 0.41 -15.80
C ASP A 367 15.92 -0.66 -15.47
N SER A 368 15.28 -0.54 -14.32
CA SER A 368 14.21 -1.45 -13.91
C SER A 368 12.86 -1.18 -14.59
N LEU A 369 12.62 0.04 -15.09
CA LEU A 369 11.35 0.43 -15.72
C LEU A 369 10.96 -0.46 -16.91
N PRO A 370 11.80 -0.64 -17.97
CA PRO A 370 11.41 -1.48 -19.09
C PRO A 370 11.32 -2.95 -18.74
N VAL A 371 12.16 -3.43 -17.82
CA VAL A 371 12.16 -4.85 -17.40
C VAL A 371 10.89 -5.19 -16.63
N ARG A 372 10.51 -4.35 -15.64
CA ARG A 372 9.31 -4.55 -14.82
C ARG A 372 8.04 -4.28 -15.64
N GLY A 373 8.06 -3.30 -16.55
CA GLY A 373 6.96 -3.05 -17.48
C GLY A 373 6.73 -4.23 -18.42
N ALA A 374 7.81 -4.83 -18.96
CA ALA A 374 7.72 -6.03 -19.78
C ALA A 374 7.19 -7.24 -19.02
N LEU A 375 7.64 -7.42 -17.76
CA LEU A 375 7.12 -8.46 -16.88
C LEU A 375 5.61 -8.31 -16.65
N LEU A 376 5.14 -7.08 -16.39
CA LEU A 376 3.71 -6.76 -16.21
C LEU A 376 2.90 -7.02 -17.47
N ALA A 377 3.36 -6.54 -18.64
CA ALA A 377 2.68 -6.78 -19.92
C ALA A 377 2.62 -8.28 -20.26
N GLY A 378 3.72 -9.01 -20.07
CA GLY A 378 3.77 -10.46 -20.27
C GLY A 378 2.86 -11.22 -19.32
N LEU A 379 2.79 -10.82 -18.04
CA LEU A 379 1.87 -11.37 -17.06
C LEU A 379 0.41 -11.20 -17.49
N ILE A 380 0.00 -9.99 -17.87
CA ILE A 380 -1.35 -9.71 -18.39
C ILE A 380 -1.65 -10.59 -19.62
N HIS A 381 -0.74 -10.64 -20.57
CA HIS A 381 -0.88 -11.44 -21.80
C HIS A 381 -1.09 -12.91 -21.46
N ARG A 382 -0.26 -13.50 -20.61
CA ARG A 382 -0.35 -14.93 -20.24
C ARG A 382 -1.61 -15.24 -19.44
N LEU A 383 -2.00 -14.39 -18.50
CA LEU A 383 -3.23 -14.56 -17.72
C LEU A 383 -4.45 -14.70 -18.64
N CYS A 384 -4.55 -13.80 -19.62
CA CYS A 384 -5.68 -13.79 -20.55
C CYS A 384 -5.76 -15.04 -21.46
N LEU A 385 -4.61 -15.66 -21.79
CA LEU A 385 -4.58 -16.86 -22.61
C LEU A 385 -4.70 -18.16 -21.80
N SER A 386 -4.28 -18.19 -20.53
CA SER A 386 -4.30 -19.41 -19.71
C SER A 386 -5.70 -19.82 -19.26
N GLU A 387 -6.64 -18.90 -19.14
CA GLU A 387 -8.04 -19.18 -18.76
C GLU A 387 -8.92 -19.56 -19.96
N SER A 388 -8.43 -19.39 -21.21
CA SER A 388 -9.14 -19.80 -22.42
C SER A 388 -9.11 -21.32 -22.68
N THR A 389 -8.43 -22.09 -21.82
CA THR A 389 -8.22 -23.55 -21.99
C THR A 389 -8.87 -24.40 -20.92
N GLY A 390 -9.78 -23.82 -20.07
CA GLY A 390 -10.50 -24.53 -19.01
C GLY A 390 -11.98 -24.71 -19.31
#